data_e009da1e981ae3a6642dc3123164c6aa
#
_entry.id   e009da1e981ae3a6642dc3123164c6aa
#
_cell.length_a   1.000
_cell.length_b   1.000
_cell.length_c   1.000
_cell.angle_alpha   90.00
_cell.angle_beta   90.00
_cell.angle_gamma   90.00
#
_symmetry.space_group_name_H-M   'P 1'
#
loop_
_entity.id
_entity.type
_entity.pdbx_description
1 polymer ?
#
loop_
_entity_poly.entity_id
_entity_poly.type
_entity_poly.pdbx_seq_one_letter_code
_entity_poly.pdbx_strand_id
1 'polypeptide(L)'
;MKIGVHVSIAGSIDLSIDRAKDLSVDTFQIFTRNPRGWKSSDLKETEITNFKQKLDNSNLDLPVCHMPYLPNLSSPRKEVYELSVKTLISELNRCNLLGIKFVVTHIGSHLGTGIEQGLGRVI
;
A
#
# COMPACT_ATOMS: atom_id res chain seq x y z
N MET A 1 -12.31 -12.23 -17.40
CA MET A 1 -11.80 -10.90 -16.93
C MET A 1 -11.77 -10.96 -15.43
N LYS A 2 -10.65 -10.54 -14.79
CA LYS A 2 -10.53 -10.53 -13.33
C LYS A 2 -10.88 -9.15 -12.79
N ILE A 3 -11.68 -9.10 -11.75
CA ILE A 3 -12.17 -7.86 -11.15
C ILE A 3 -11.75 -7.81 -9.68
N GLY A 4 -11.25 -6.67 -9.24
CA GLY A 4 -10.88 -6.43 -7.85
C GLY A 4 -11.42 -5.11 -7.33
N VAL A 5 -11.46 -4.99 -6.01
CA VAL A 5 -11.90 -3.78 -5.30
C VAL A 5 -10.93 -3.40 -4.20
N HIS A 6 -10.99 -2.15 -3.78
CA HIS A 6 -10.27 -1.72 -2.58
C HIS A 6 -11.08 -2.06 -1.34
N VAL A 7 -10.48 -2.82 -0.41
CA VAL A 7 -11.14 -3.25 0.84
C VAL A 7 -10.46 -2.66 2.07
N SER A 8 -11.24 -2.51 3.13
CA SER A 8 -10.77 -1.98 4.41
C SER A 8 -9.88 -2.98 5.16
N ILE A 9 -8.91 -2.47 5.89
CA ILE A 9 -8.09 -3.23 6.85
C ILE A 9 -8.51 -2.99 8.32
N ALA A 10 -9.65 -2.35 8.54
CA ALA A 10 -10.11 -2.03 9.89
C ALA A 10 -10.25 -3.29 10.77
N GLY A 11 -9.81 -3.18 12.03
CA GLY A 11 -9.77 -4.28 12.99
C GLY A 11 -8.47 -5.05 12.93
N SER A 12 -8.18 -5.72 11.83
CA SER A 12 -6.93 -6.42 11.55
C SER A 12 -6.74 -6.54 10.03
N ILE A 13 -5.48 -6.55 9.57
CA ILE A 13 -5.17 -6.57 8.13
C ILE A 13 -5.66 -7.86 7.44
N ASP A 14 -5.67 -8.98 8.14
CA ASP A 14 -6.15 -10.27 7.62
C ASP A 14 -7.65 -10.29 7.35
N LEU A 15 -8.44 -9.44 8.01
CA LEU A 15 -9.87 -9.28 7.74
C LEU A 15 -10.18 -8.70 6.34
N SER A 16 -9.18 -8.11 5.70
CA SER A 16 -9.33 -7.67 4.30
C SER A 16 -9.59 -8.83 3.35
N ILE A 17 -9.04 -10.00 3.63
CA ILE A 17 -9.26 -11.21 2.83
C ILE A 17 -10.70 -11.70 2.97
N ASP A 18 -11.23 -11.71 4.19
CA ASP A 18 -12.62 -12.08 4.43
C ASP A 18 -13.57 -11.12 3.69
N ARG A 19 -13.30 -9.81 3.76
CA ARG A 19 -14.09 -8.79 3.03
C ARG A 19 -14.04 -8.94 1.52
N ALA A 20 -12.88 -9.30 0.96
CA ALA A 20 -12.74 -9.56 -0.47
C ALA A 20 -13.54 -10.81 -0.89
N LYS A 21 -13.51 -11.86 -0.07
CA LYS A 21 -14.30 -13.08 -0.30
C LYS A 21 -15.80 -12.80 -0.25
N ASP A 22 -16.26 -12.03 0.74
CA ASP A 22 -17.68 -11.66 0.89
C ASP A 22 -18.20 -10.88 -0.34
N LEU A 23 -17.34 -10.10 -0.98
CA LEU A 23 -17.65 -9.38 -2.22
C LEU A 23 -17.55 -10.22 -3.48
N SER A 24 -17.11 -11.48 -3.39
CA SER A 24 -16.95 -12.40 -4.51
C SER A 24 -16.10 -11.83 -5.66
N VAL A 25 -15.00 -11.12 -5.31
CA VAL A 25 -14.06 -10.56 -6.26
C VAL A 25 -12.89 -11.50 -6.54
N ASP A 26 -12.19 -11.31 -7.65
CA ASP A 26 -11.04 -12.14 -8.01
C ASP A 26 -9.76 -11.72 -7.28
N THR A 27 -9.59 -10.43 -6.99
CA THR A 27 -8.45 -9.84 -6.32
C THR A 27 -8.87 -8.62 -5.51
N PHE A 28 -7.95 -8.04 -4.74
CA PHE A 28 -8.26 -6.87 -3.95
C PHE A 28 -7.05 -5.95 -3.76
N GLN A 29 -7.34 -4.70 -3.47
CA GLN A 29 -6.36 -3.70 -3.08
C GLN A 29 -6.57 -3.28 -1.64
N ILE A 30 -5.48 -3.04 -0.93
CA ILE A 30 -5.50 -2.53 0.45
C ILE A 30 -4.47 -1.42 0.64
N PHE A 31 -4.68 -0.61 1.67
CA PHE A 31 -3.59 0.05 2.36
C PHE A 31 -3.01 -0.91 3.41
N THR A 32 -1.72 -0.86 3.68
CA THR A 32 -1.15 -1.67 4.78
C THR A 32 -1.13 -0.93 6.12
N ARG A 33 -1.52 0.36 6.12
CA ARG A 33 -1.61 1.26 7.28
C ARG A 33 -2.74 2.28 7.11
N ASN A 34 -2.93 3.15 8.10
CA ASN A 34 -3.80 4.32 7.94
C ASN A 34 -3.25 5.24 6.83
N PRO A 35 -4.00 5.44 5.73
CA PRO A 35 -3.51 6.19 4.57
C PRO A 35 -3.45 7.71 4.79
N ARG A 36 -4.01 8.22 5.89
CA ARG A 36 -4.12 9.66 6.20
C ARG A 36 -3.06 10.16 7.17
N GLY A 37 -2.11 9.32 7.58
CA GLY A 37 -1.06 9.66 8.54
C GLY A 37 0.32 9.22 8.11
N TRP A 38 1.35 9.93 8.57
CA TRP A 38 2.75 9.54 8.36
C TRP A 38 3.20 8.40 9.28
N LYS A 39 2.64 8.35 10.48
CA LYS A 39 2.99 7.32 11.47
C LYS A 39 2.22 6.04 11.21
N SER A 40 2.87 4.91 11.41
CA SER A 40 2.25 3.59 11.44
C SER A 40 2.88 2.76 12.54
N SER A 41 2.11 1.86 13.14
CA SER A 41 2.64 0.79 13.97
C SER A 41 3.21 -0.33 13.09
N ASP A 42 4.12 -1.09 13.62
CA ASP A 42 4.59 -2.31 12.98
C ASP A 42 3.47 -3.35 12.89
N LEU A 43 3.53 -4.19 11.86
CA LEU A 43 2.65 -5.35 11.76
C LEU A 43 3.04 -6.36 12.85
N LYS A 44 2.05 -6.87 13.56
CA LYS A 44 2.26 -7.95 14.51
C LYS A 44 2.51 -9.25 13.76
N GLU A 45 3.31 -10.12 14.32
CA GLU A 45 3.60 -11.44 13.73
C GLU A 45 2.32 -12.27 13.50
N THR A 46 1.37 -12.17 14.43
CA THR A 46 0.06 -12.82 14.30
C THR A 46 -0.75 -12.28 13.11
N GLU A 47 -0.71 -10.97 12.85
CA GLU A 47 -1.39 -10.35 11.69
C GLU A 47 -0.78 -10.84 10.37
N ILE A 48 0.56 -10.93 10.31
CA ILE A 48 1.29 -11.42 9.13
C ILE A 48 0.95 -12.89 8.88
N THR A 49 1.00 -13.72 9.91
CA THR A 49 0.72 -15.15 9.80
C THR A 49 -0.72 -15.40 9.36
N ASN A 50 -1.68 -14.73 10.00
CA ASN A 50 -3.09 -14.88 9.67
C ASN A 50 -3.39 -14.40 8.24
N PHE A 51 -2.82 -13.28 7.83
CA PHE A 51 -2.99 -12.78 6.46
C PHE A 51 -2.50 -13.78 5.42
N LYS A 52 -1.29 -14.32 5.58
CA LYS A 52 -0.73 -15.33 4.67
C LYS A 52 -1.57 -16.59 4.63
N GLN A 53 -1.92 -17.14 5.79
CA GLN A 53 -2.74 -18.37 5.87
C GLN A 53 -4.11 -18.19 5.21
N LYS A 54 -4.79 -17.07 5.46
CA LYS A 54 -6.09 -16.79 4.83
C LYS A 54 -5.96 -16.61 3.32
N LEU A 55 -4.92 -15.93 2.86
CA LEU A 55 -4.67 -15.72 1.43
C LEU A 55 -4.40 -17.06 0.73
N ASP A 56 -3.51 -17.89 1.29
CA ASP A 56 -3.16 -19.21 0.74
C ASP A 56 -4.35 -20.16 0.68
N ASN A 57 -5.27 -20.05 1.65
CA ASN A 57 -6.52 -20.85 1.72
C ASN A 57 -7.70 -20.18 0.98
N SER A 58 -7.45 -19.12 0.21
CA SER A 58 -8.46 -18.44 -0.58
C SER A 58 -8.30 -18.74 -2.08
N ASN A 59 -9.35 -18.47 -2.86
CA ASN A 59 -9.28 -18.48 -4.32
C ASN A 59 -8.97 -17.08 -4.89
N LEU A 60 -8.53 -16.15 -4.03
CA LEU A 60 -8.19 -14.80 -4.46
C LEU A 60 -6.84 -14.79 -5.17
N ASP A 61 -6.75 -14.01 -6.22
CA ASP A 61 -5.48 -13.70 -6.86
C ASP A 61 -4.59 -12.81 -5.97
N LEU A 62 -3.37 -12.55 -6.45
CA LEU A 62 -2.40 -11.72 -5.77
C LEU A 62 -2.99 -10.35 -5.41
N PRO A 63 -2.98 -9.97 -4.12
CA PRO A 63 -3.44 -8.67 -3.70
C PRO A 63 -2.46 -7.56 -4.12
N VAL A 64 -2.98 -6.34 -4.17
CA VAL A 64 -2.22 -5.13 -4.49
C VAL A 64 -2.22 -4.21 -3.27
N CYS A 65 -1.08 -3.64 -2.95
CA CYS A 65 -0.97 -2.56 -1.96
C CYS A 65 -1.04 -1.21 -2.66
N HIS A 66 -1.82 -0.28 -2.13
CA HIS A 66 -1.79 1.13 -2.52
C HIS A 66 -1.03 1.94 -1.48
N MET A 67 -0.13 2.80 -1.92
CA MET A 67 0.62 3.69 -1.05
C MET A 67 -0.32 4.73 -0.38
N PRO A 68 -0.07 5.15 0.87
CA PRO A 68 -0.85 6.20 1.53
C PRO A 68 -0.93 7.51 0.73
N TYR A 69 -1.88 8.39 1.09
CA TYR A 69 -2.18 9.61 0.32
C TYR A 69 -1.18 10.76 0.52
N LEU A 70 -0.49 10.81 1.67
CA LEU A 70 0.39 11.94 2.00
C LEU A 70 1.73 11.96 1.23
N PRO A 71 2.33 10.84 0.85
CA PRO A 71 3.59 10.83 0.12
C PRO A 71 3.50 11.56 -1.22
N ASN A 72 4.54 12.35 -1.50
CA ASN A 72 4.74 13.06 -2.76
C ASN A 72 6.22 12.94 -3.16
N LEU A 73 6.53 11.95 -3.99
CA LEU A 73 7.88 11.64 -4.45
C LEU A 73 8.43 12.71 -5.42
N SER A 74 7.56 13.55 -5.99
CA SER A 74 7.92 14.70 -6.84
C SER A 74 8.07 16.00 -6.06
N SER A 75 7.92 15.99 -4.74
CA SER A 75 7.88 17.21 -3.93
C SER A 75 9.20 18.00 -3.99
N PRO A 76 9.18 19.32 -4.23
CA PRO A 76 10.35 20.18 -4.09
C PRO A 76 10.69 20.46 -2.61
N ARG A 77 9.77 20.17 -1.68
CA ARG A 77 9.99 20.34 -0.25
C ARG A 77 10.75 19.12 0.29
N LYS A 78 12.00 19.35 0.69
CA LYS A 78 12.94 18.30 1.13
C LYS A 78 12.34 17.39 2.21
N GLU A 79 11.73 17.96 3.23
CA GLU A 79 11.12 17.19 4.33
C GLU A 79 10.01 16.25 3.86
N VAL A 80 9.14 16.73 2.96
CA VAL A 80 8.05 15.93 2.39
C VAL A 80 8.61 14.84 1.50
N TYR A 81 9.62 15.14 0.69
CA TYR A 81 10.31 14.17 -0.16
C TYR A 81 10.93 13.05 0.69
N GLU A 82 11.73 13.40 1.70
CA GLU A 82 12.39 12.42 2.57
C GLU A 82 11.37 11.53 3.33
N LEU A 83 10.30 12.11 3.83
CA LEU A 83 9.21 11.36 4.45
C LEU A 83 8.50 10.43 3.45
N SER A 84 8.35 10.87 2.21
CA SER A 84 7.74 10.08 1.14
C SER A 84 8.59 8.87 0.78
N VAL A 85 9.90 9.06 0.63
CA VAL A 85 10.86 7.96 0.39
C VAL A 85 10.86 6.97 1.56
N LYS A 86 10.95 7.45 2.80
CA LYS A 86 10.86 6.59 4.00
C LYS A 86 9.56 5.80 4.06
N THR A 87 8.46 6.44 3.69
CA THR A 87 7.16 5.77 3.65
C THR A 87 7.12 4.70 2.58
N LEU A 88 7.64 4.97 1.38
CA LEU A 88 7.72 3.97 0.30
C LEU A 88 8.54 2.76 0.73
N ILE A 89 9.72 2.96 1.31
CA ILE A 89 10.57 1.88 1.84
C ILE A 89 9.80 1.06 2.88
N SER A 90 9.11 1.73 3.79
CA SER A 90 8.31 1.06 4.82
C SER A 90 7.16 0.27 4.22
N GLU A 91 6.46 0.78 3.19
CA GLU A 91 5.40 0.04 2.50
C GLU A 91 5.94 -1.20 1.78
N LEU A 92 7.08 -1.07 1.09
CA LEU A 92 7.72 -2.22 0.43
C LEU A 92 8.10 -3.31 1.44
N ASN A 93 8.64 -2.94 2.60
CA ASN A 93 8.94 -3.89 3.66
C ASN A 93 7.68 -4.57 4.21
N ARG A 94 6.60 -3.82 4.43
CA ARG A 94 5.31 -4.37 4.88
C ARG A 94 4.73 -5.32 3.84
N CYS A 95 4.77 -4.95 2.57
CA CYS A 95 4.34 -5.81 1.47
C CYS A 95 5.14 -7.10 1.41
N ASN A 96 6.46 -7.03 1.57
CA ASN A 96 7.31 -8.21 1.63
C ASN A 96 6.93 -9.14 2.80
N LEU A 97 6.68 -8.60 3.99
CA LEU A 97 6.22 -9.38 5.14
C LEU A 97 4.88 -10.08 4.87
N LEU A 98 3.95 -9.43 4.17
CA LEU A 98 2.63 -9.96 3.85
C LEU A 98 2.61 -10.85 2.59
N GLY A 99 3.69 -10.90 1.81
CA GLY A 99 3.74 -11.61 0.53
C GLY A 99 3.05 -10.87 -0.62
N ILE A 100 2.77 -9.57 -0.48
CA ILE A 100 2.18 -8.73 -1.52
C ILE A 100 3.27 -8.33 -2.52
N LYS A 101 3.07 -8.63 -3.80
CA LYS A 101 4.09 -8.42 -4.85
C LYS A 101 4.00 -7.08 -5.57
N PHE A 102 2.86 -6.39 -5.47
CA PHE A 102 2.60 -5.16 -6.22
C PHE A 102 2.24 -4.01 -5.31
N VAL A 103 2.94 -2.88 -5.50
CA VAL A 103 2.63 -1.61 -4.84
C VAL A 103 2.27 -0.59 -5.90
N VAL A 104 1.11 0.03 -5.75
CA VAL A 104 0.66 1.16 -6.57
C VAL A 104 0.95 2.45 -5.82
N THR A 105 1.60 3.39 -6.47
CA THR A 105 1.87 4.71 -5.92
C THR A 105 1.56 5.81 -6.92
N HIS A 106 1.12 6.97 -6.42
CA HIS A 106 1.13 8.20 -7.19
C HIS A 106 2.54 8.76 -7.26
N ILE A 107 2.95 9.21 -8.43
CA ILE A 107 4.25 9.87 -8.62
C ILE A 107 4.33 11.15 -7.77
N GLY A 108 3.20 11.82 -7.57
CA GLY A 108 3.08 13.05 -6.80
C GLY A 108 2.95 14.28 -7.69
N SER A 109 3.20 15.45 -7.10
CA SER A 109 3.10 16.75 -7.75
C SER A 109 4.38 17.54 -7.58
N HIS A 110 4.85 18.14 -8.68
CA HIS A 110 6.04 19.01 -8.69
C HIS A 110 5.79 20.39 -8.07
N LEU A 111 4.55 20.72 -7.68
CA LEU A 111 4.16 21.95 -6.96
C LEU A 111 4.68 23.24 -7.63
N GLY A 112 4.60 23.30 -8.98
CA GLY A 112 5.00 24.46 -9.75
C GLY A 112 6.47 24.50 -10.18
N THR A 113 7.33 23.57 -9.77
CA THR A 113 8.75 23.56 -10.15
C THR A 113 9.03 23.03 -11.57
N GLY A 114 8.02 22.47 -12.23
CA GLY A 114 8.12 21.92 -13.58
C GLY A 114 8.21 20.40 -13.62
N ILE A 115 7.74 19.83 -14.72
CA ILE A 115 7.62 18.38 -14.90
C ILE A 115 8.99 17.69 -14.87
N GLU A 116 9.98 18.25 -15.57
CA GLU A 116 11.34 17.67 -15.62
C GLU A 116 11.96 17.55 -14.23
N GLN A 117 11.86 18.63 -13.43
CA GLN A 117 12.37 18.62 -12.05
C GLN A 117 11.58 17.66 -11.15
N GLY A 118 10.27 17.56 -11.38
CA GLY A 118 9.42 16.60 -10.66
C GLY A 118 9.79 15.15 -10.96
N LEU A 119 9.98 14.82 -12.24
CA LEU A 119 10.41 13.48 -12.67
C LEU A 119 11.82 13.15 -12.17
N GLY A 120 12.76 14.10 -12.27
CA GLY A 120 14.13 13.91 -11.78
C GLY A 120 14.24 13.61 -10.27
N ARG A 121 13.18 13.90 -9.48
CA ARG A 121 13.12 13.52 -8.07
C ARG A 121 12.58 12.10 -7.86
N VAL A 122 11.88 11.55 -8.83
CA VAL A 122 11.24 10.21 -8.74
C VAL A 122 12.14 9.11 -9.29
N ILE A 123 13.02 9.47 -10.23
CA ILE A 123 13.99 8.57 -10.88
C ILE A 123 15.28 8.49 -10.03
#